data_26ae2550ad0d00bb0deefac0603ac773
#
_entry.id   26ae2550ad0d00bb0deefac0603ac773
#
_cell.length_a   1.000
_cell.length_b   1.000
_cell.length_c   1.000
_cell.angle_alpha   90.00
_cell.angle_beta   90.00
_cell.angle_gamma   90.00
#
_symmetry.space_group_name_H-M   'P 1'
#
loop_
_entity.id
_entity.type
_entity.pdbx_description
1 polymer ?
#
loop_
_entity_poly.entity_id
_entity_poly.type
_entity_poly.pdbx_seq_one_letter_code
_entity_poly.pdbx_strand_id
1 'polypeptide(L)'
;KVEYQERLDEVPGIFALMLPLTGAISSFERLSNKYDTYILSTAPWENASAWSDKNLWVRENLGESAYKRLILTHHKNLNFGDYLIDDRTANGASLFKGKHIMFGSKEYPHWEAVCNYCRWQ
;
A
#
# COMPACT_ATOMS: atom_id res chain seq x y z
N LYS A 1 16.27 5.81 3.07
CA LYS A 1 15.07 5.40 3.77
C LYS A 1 14.07 4.70 2.86
N VAL A 2 13.82 5.29 1.69
CA VAL A 2 12.93 4.66 0.73
C VAL A 2 13.48 3.31 0.30
N GLU A 3 14.78 3.27 -0.02
CA GLU A 3 15.45 2.03 -0.39
C GLU A 3 15.36 0.99 0.72
N TYR A 4 15.55 1.42 1.97
CA TYR A 4 15.45 0.53 3.10
C TYR A 4 14.05 -0.03 3.25
N GLN A 5 13.03 0.81 3.08
CA GLN A 5 11.64 0.39 3.17
C GLN A 5 11.28 -0.62 2.09
N GLU A 6 11.85 -0.50 0.91
CA GLU A 6 11.60 -1.45 -0.17
C GLU A 6 12.10 -2.84 0.15
N ARG A 7 13.05 -2.97 1.08
CA ARG A 7 13.62 -4.26 1.45
C ARG A 7 13.04 -4.85 2.72
N LEU A 8 12.18 -4.12 3.42
CA LEU A 8 11.64 -4.59 4.68
C LEU A 8 10.86 -5.89 4.54
N ASP A 9 10.21 -6.09 3.38
CA ASP A 9 9.42 -7.29 3.16
C ASP A 9 10.27 -8.54 2.95
N GLU A 10 11.59 -8.37 2.80
CA GLU A 10 12.51 -9.49 2.65
C GLU A 10 13.08 -9.98 3.99
N VAL A 11 12.82 -9.27 5.07
CA VAL A 11 13.35 -9.60 6.39
C VAL A 11 12.25 -10.20 7.26
N PRO A 12 12.41 -11.46 7.72
CA PRO A 12 11.38 -12.10 8.54
C PRO A 12 11.02 -11.27 9.77
N GLY A 13 9.72 -11.08 9.99
CA GLY A 13 9.20 -10.40 11.16
C GLY A 13 9.34 -8.89 11.14
N ILE A 14 9.99 -8.32 10.11
CA ILE A 14 10.27 -6.88 10.13
C ILE A 14 9.01 -6.03 9.90
N PHE A 15 7.98 -6.57 9.24
CA PHE A 15 6.77 -5.79 8.96
C PHE A 15 6.05 -5.37 10.23
N ALA A 16 6.11 -6.17 11.28
CA ALA A 16 5.50 -5.81 12.56
C ALA A 16 6.19 -4.59 13.17
N LEU A 17 7.43 -4.32 12.79
CA LEU A 17 8.23 -3.21 13.27
C LEU A 17 8.27 -2.04 12.30
N MET A 18 7.71 -2.20 11.10
CA MET A 18 7.77 -1.16 10.08
C MET A 18 6.96 0.06 10.51
N LEU A 19 7.62 1.20 10.47
CA LEU A 19 6.95 2.46 10.77
C LEU A 19 6.22 2.95 9.52
N PRO A 20 5.01 3.48 9.68
CA PRO A 20 4.32 4.05 8.54
C PRO A 20 5.05 5.26 8.00
N LEU A 21 4.95 5.49 6.71
CA LEU A 21 5.39 6.74 6.11
C LEU A 21 4.54 7.87 6.68
N THR A 22 5.14 9.05 6.81
CA THR A 22 4.45 10.22 7.31
C THR A 22 3.15 10.43 6.54
N GLY A 23 2.06 10.44 7.24
CA GLY A 23 0.75 10.67 6.65
C GLY A 23 0.05 9.46 6.07
N ALA A 24 0.69 8.28 6.05
CA ALA A 24 0.07 7.10 5.42
C ALA A 24 -1.20 6.66 6.15
N ILE A 25 -1.17 6.58 7.46
CA ILE A 25 -2.32 6.12 8.24
C ILE A 25 -3.50 7.10 8.10
N SER A 26 -3.24 8.39 8.31
CA SER A 26 -4.29 9.39 8.20
C SER A 26 -4.83 9.49 6.78
N SER A 27 -3.97 9.31 5.78
CA SER A 27 -4.38 9.34 4.39
C SER A 27 -5.25 8.15 4.02
N PHE A 28 -4.92 6.97 4.54
CA PHE A 28 -5.75 5.80 4.33
C PHE A 28 -7.16 6.05 4.89
N GLU A 29 -7.25 6.64 6.07
CA GLU A 29 -8.55 6.96 6.66
C GLU A 29 -9.31 7.99 5.85
N ARG A 30 -8.62 9.04 5.38
CA ARG A 30 -9.24 10.07 4.54
C ARG A 30 -9.77 9.46 3.24
N LEU A 31 -8.97 8.62 2.59
CA LEU A 31 -9.38 7.98 1.35
C LEU A 31 -10.53 7.00 1.57
N SER A 32 -10.55 6.32 2.70
CA SER A 32 -11.61 5.38 3.03
C SER A 32 -12.95 6.06 3.25
N ASN A 33 -12.97 7.34 3.58
CA ASN A 33 -14.21 8.09 3.73
C ASN A 33 -14.87 8.41 2.38
N LYS A 34 -14.08 8.40 1.30
CA LYS A 34 -14.58 8.74 -0.03
C LYS A 34 -14.62 7.53 -0.96
N TYR A 35 -13.65 6.62 -0.81
CA TYR A 35 -13.47 5.49 -1.72
C TYR A 35 -13.57 4.18 -0.96
N ASP A 36 -13.86 3.13 -1.69
CA ASP A 36 -13.76 1.76 -1.18
C ASP A 36 -12.29 1.37 -1.25
N THR A 37 -11.55 1.63 -0.17
CA THR A 37 -10.10 1.57 -0.18
C THR A 37 -9.58 0.27 0.39
N TYR A 38 -8.69 -0.38 -0.34
CA TYR A 38 -8.05 -1.64 0.05
C TYR A 38 -6.54 -1.44 0.15
N ILE A 39 -5.89 -2.31 0.90
CA ILE A 39 -4.43 -2.40 0.93
C ILE A 39 -4.05 -3.53 -0.02
N LEU A 40 -3.35 -3.19 -1.10
CA LEU A 40 -2.90 -4.15 -2.08
C LEU A 40 -1.37 -4.22 -1.99
N SER A 41 -0.85 -5.33 -1.50
CA SER A 41 0.56 -5.43 -1.19
C SER A 41 1.11 -6.76 -1.66
N THR A 42 2.44 -6.88 -1.62
CA THR A 42 3.15 -8.10 -1.94
C THR A 42 3.99 -8.51 -0.74
N ALA A 43 4.07 -9.80 -0.47
CA ALA A 43 5.00 -10.34 0.52
C ALA A 43 5.86 -11.40 -0.19
N PRO A 44 7.16 -11.50 0.13
CA PRO A 44 8.03 -12.48 -0.53
C PRO A 44 7.48 -13.89 -0.40
N TRP A 45 7.49 -14.62 -1.51
CA TRP A 45 6.95 -15.97 -1.53
C TRP A 45 7.64 -16.88 -0.52
N GLU A 46 8.95 -16.73 -0.36
CA GLU A 46 9.73 -17.62 0.47
C GLU A 46 9.85 -17.16 1.92
N ASN A 47 9.17 -16.10 2.30
CA ASN A 47 9.20 -15.60 3.65
C ASN A 47 7.79 -15.61 4.24
N ALA A 48 7.42 -16.76 4.80
CA ALA A 48 6.08 -16.94 5.35
C ALA A 48 5.76 -15.93 6.46
N SER A 49 6.74 -15.55 7.26
CA SER A 49 6.50 -14.61 8.36
C SER A 49 6.14 -13.22 7.84
N ALA A 50 6.60 -12.85 6.66
CA ALA A 50 6.25 -11.55 6.08
C ALA A 50 4.76 -11.44 5.80
N TRP A 51 4.11 -12.55 5.43
CA TRP A 51 2.67 -12.57 5.19
C TRP A 51 1.90 -12.29 6.48
N SER A 52 2.28 -12.98 7.56
CA SER A 52 1.66 -12.77 8.86
C SER A 52 1.94 -11.37 9.39
N ASP A 53 3.17 -10.89 9.23
CA ASP A 53 3.57 -9.60 9.74
C ASP A 53 2.83 -8.46 9.06
N LYS A 54 2.58 -8.57 7.77
CA LYS A 54 1.79 -7.56 7.07
C LYS A 54 0.36 -7.52 7.57
N ASN A 55 -0.22 -8.70 7.82
CA ASN A 55 -1.56 -8.77 8.38
C ASN A 55 -1.61 -8.10 9.75
N LEU A 56 -0.65 -8.42 10.62
CA LEU A 56 -0.59 -7.83 11.95
C LEU A 56 -0.39 -6.32 11.89
N TRP A 57 0.51 -5.87 11.04
CA TRP A 57 0.78 -4.45 10.88
C TRP A 57 -0.48 -3.68 10.47
N VAL A 58 -1.22 -4.21 9.50
CA VAL A 58 -2.44 -3.59 9.01
C VAL A 58 -3.47 -3.50 10.14
N ARG A 59 -3.64 -4.58 10.89
CA ARG A 59 -4.60 -4.60 12.00
C ARG A 59 -4.25 -3.58 13.07
N GLU A 60 -2.97 -3.49 13.41
CA GLU A 60 -2.53 -2.62 14.50
C GLU A 60 -2.51 -1.15 14.11
N ASN A 61 -2.22 -0.85 12.86
CA ASN A 61 -2.01 0.53 12.43
C ASN A 61 -3.21 1.14 11.70
N LEU A 62 -3.96 0.34 10.96
CA LEU A 62 -5.09 0.85 10.16
C LEU A 62 -6.45 0.51 10.77
N GLY A 63 -6.51 -0.48 11.65
CA GLY A 63 -7.70 -0.78 12.44
C GLY A 63 -8.94 -1.11 11.63
N GLU A 64 -10.07 -0.60 12.08
CA GLU A 64 -11.37 -0.92 11.50
C GLU A 64 -11.52 -0.52 10.04
N SER A 65 -10.87 0.57 9.62
CA SER A 65 -10.95 1.02 8.23
C SER A 65 -10.38 -0.01 7.26
N ALA A 66 -9.50 -0.89 7.74
CA ALA A 66 -8.87 -1.91 6.93
C ALA A 66 -9.43 -3.32 7.18
N TYR A 67 -10.52 -3.44 7.92
CA TYR A 67 -11.09 -4.74 8.26
C TYR A 67 -11.46 -5.50 6.98
N LYS A 68 -10.87 -6.69 6.83
CA LYS A 68 -11.05 -7.55 5.66
C LYS A 68 -10.68 -6.88 4.33
N ARG A 69 -9.78 -5.91 4.37
CA ARG A 69 -9.40 -5.14 3.18
C ARG A 69 -7.91 -5.25 2.84
N LEU A 70 -7.24 -6.29 3.29
CA LEU A 70 -5.86 -6.56 2.93
C LEU A 70 -5.82 -7.65 1.86
N ILE A 71 -5.20 -7.34 0.73
CA ILE A 71 -4.97 -8.29 -0.36
C ILE A 71 -3.46 -8.43 -0.53
N LEU A 72 -2.95 -9.65 -0.35
CA LEU A 72 -1.55 -9.96 -0.61
C LEU A 72 -1.45 -10.72 -1.91
N THR A 73 -0.69 -10.21 -2.86
CA THR A 73 -0.62 -10.78 -4.20
C THR A 73 0.71 -10.44 -4.87
N HIS A 74 1.15 -11.32 -5.76
CA HIS A 74 2.26 -11.05 -6.66
C HIS A 74 1.76 -10.56 -8.02
N HIS A 75 0.45 -10.40 -8.17
CA HIS A 75 -0.19 -10.09 -9.44
C HIS A 75 -1.19 -8.95 -9.25
N LYS A 76 -0.67 -7.75 -9.00
CA LYS A 76 -1.52 -6.60 -8.76
C LYS A 76 -2.44 -6.27 -9.92
N ASN A 77 -2.04 -6.65 -11.13
CA ASN A 77 -2.84 -6.46 -12.34
C ASN A 77 -4.11 -7.31 -12.39
N LEU A 78 -4.22 -8.34 -11.54
CA LEU A 78 -5.43 -9.17 -11.48
C LEU A 78 -6.50 -8.58 -10.56
N ASN A 79 -6.21 -7.47 -9.93
CA ASN A 79 -7.16 -6.79 -9.05
C ASN A 79 -7.74 -5.58 -9.76
N PHE A 80 -9.02 -5.31 -9.52
CA PHE A 80 -9.72 -4.23 -10.19
C PHE A 80 -9.88 -3.04 -9.27
N GLY A 81 -9.74 -1.84 -9.83
CA GLY A 81 -9.94 -0.61 -9.10
C GLY A 81 -9.77 0.58 -10.03
N ASP A 82 -10.20 1.73 -9.57
CA ASP A 82 -10.05 2.96 -10.34
C ASP A 82 -8.65 3.54 -10.20
N TYR A 83 -8.06 3.36 -9.01
CA TYR A 83 -6.74 3.92 -8.70
C TYR A 83 -5.90 2.90 -7.96
N LEU A 84 -4.61 2.87 -8.30
CA LEU A 84 -3.60 2.12 -7.56
C LEU A 84 -2.52 3.11 -7.11
N ILE A 85 -2.35 3.25 -5.80
CA ILE A 85 -1.30 4.09 -5.23
C ILE A 85 -0.15 3.16 -4.85
N ASP A 86 0.95 3.24 -5.59
CA ASP A 86 2.07 2.32 -5.42
C ASP A 86 3.35 3.05 -5.81
N ASP A 87 4.42 2.79 -5.10
CA ASP A 87 5.73 3.39 -5.38
C ASP A 87 6.58 2.55 -6.33
N ARG A 88 6.04 1.44 -6.81
CA ARG A 88 6.75 0.52 -7.71
C ARG A 88 5.89 0.14 -8.90
N THR A 89 6.55 -0.41 -9.90
CA THR A 89 5.89 -0.97 -11.08
C THR A 89 5.92 -2.50 -11.08
N ALA A 90 6.56 -3.11 -10.07
CA ALA A 90 6.74 -4.55 -9.98
C ALA A 90 5.44 -5.27 -9.60
N ASN A 91 5.48 -6.60 -9.69
CA ASN A 91 4.39 -7.49 -9.28
C ASN A 91 3.06 -7.14 -9.95
N GLY A 92 3.13 -6.76 -11.22
CA GLY A 92 1.95 -6.47 -12.02
C GLY A 92 1.41 -5.05 -11.85
N ALA A 93 2.03 -4.22 -11.02
CA ALA A 93 1.52 -2.86 -10.78
C ALA A 93 1.48 -2.03 -12.06
N SER A 94 2.49 -2.15 -12.91
CA SER A 94 2.53 -1.39 -14.18
C SER A 94 1.43 -1.80 -15.15
N LEU A 95 0.82 -2.96 -14.94
CA LEU A 95 -0.24 -3.49 -15.80
C LEU A 95 -1.63 -3.33 -15.18
N PHE A 96 -1.72 -2.64 -14.06
CA PHE A 96 -3.00 -2.34 -13.42
C PHE A 96 -3.85 -1.50 -14.38
N LYS A 97 -5.11 -1.87 -14.52
CA LYS A 97 -5.96 -1.24 -15.56
C LYS A 97 -6.48 0.13 -15.20
N GLY A 98 -6.57 0.44 -13.93
CA GLY A 98 -6.95 1.78 -13.51
C GLY A 98 -5.78 2.73 -13.59
N LYS A 99 -5.95 3.92 -13.00
CA LYS A 99 -4.87 4.89 -12.96
C LYS A 99 -3.85 4.51 -11.89
N HIS A 100 -2.59 4.38 -12.29
CA HIS A 100 -1.50 4.16 -11.34
C HIS A 100 -1.00 5.52 -10.85
N ILE A 101 -1.20 5.79 -9.58
CA ILE A 101 -0.64 6.98 -8.93
C ILE A 101 0.70 6.56 -8.36
N MET A 102 1.78 7.00 -9.03
CA MET A 102 3.14 6.61 -8.64
C MET A 102 3.58 7.42 -7.44
N PHE A 103 3.46 6.82 -6.26
CA PHE A 103 3.86 7.46 -5.01
C PHE A 103 5.37 7.69 -4.99
N GLY A 104 5.78 8.87 -4.57
CA GLY A 104 7.20 9.22 -4.55
C GLY A 104 7.70 9.83 -5.85
N SER A 105 6.83 9.95 -6.84
CA SER A 105 7.19 10.58 -8.11
C SER A 105 7.15 12.10 -7.98
N LYS A 106 7.59 12.77 -9.04
CA LYS A 106 7.55 14.24 -9.08
C LYS A 106 6.13 14.77 -8.95
N GLU A 107 5.16 14.06 -9.52
CA GLU A 107 3.77 14.47 -9.50
C GLU A 107 3.09 14.15 -8.17
N TYR A 108 3.47 13.04 -7.55
CA TYR A 108 2.88 12.58 -6.29
C TYR A 108 3.97 12.29 -5.27
N PRO A 109 4.69 13.32 -4.80
CA PRO A 109 5.88 13.11 -3.97
C PRO A 109 5.57 12.65 -2.55
N HIS A 110 4.36 12.88 -2.06
CA HIS A 110 3.97 12.53 -0.69
C HIS A 110 2.45 12.32 -0.62
N TRP A 111 1.99 11.86 0.53
CA TRP A 111 0.57 11.54 0.71
C TRP A 111 -0.36 12.73 0.55
N GLU A 112 0.08 13.92 0.93
CA GLU A 112 -0.76 15.11 0.77
C GLU A 112 -1.06 15.37 -0.70
N ALA A 113 -0.09 15.18 -1.57
CA ALA A 113 -0.30 15.35 -3.02
C ALA A 113 -1.29 14.31 -3.56
N VAL A 114 -1.19 13.06 -3.08
CA VAL A 114 -2.10 12.00 -3.47
C VAL A 114 -3.53 12.34 -3.03
N CYS A 115 -3.70 12.74 -1.78
CA CYS A 115 -5.01 13.07 -1.25
C CYS A 115 -5.63 14.27 -1.94
N ASN A 116 -4.81 15.27 -2.28
CA ASN A 116 -5.29 16.44 -3.02
C ASN A 116 -5.80 16.05 -4.40
N TYR A 117 -5.08 15.18 -5.08
CA TYR A 117 -5.53 14.69 -6.37
C TYR A 117 -6.87 13.94 -6.24
N CYS A 118 -6.94 12.99 -5.30
CA CYS A 118 -8.11 12.14 -5.12
C CYS A 118 -9.34 12.92 -4.64
N ARG A 119 -9.14 14.01 -3.94
CA ARG A 119 -10.21 14.85 -3.43
C ARG A 119 -11.11 15.36 -4.54
N TRP A 120 -10.57 15.60 -5.72
CA TRP A 120 -11.30 16.23 -6.83
C TRP A 120 -11.72 15.24 -7.92
N GLN A 121 -11.56 13.94 -7.69
CA GLN A 121 -11.95 12.93 -8.68
C GLN A 121 -13.39 12.42 -8.48
#